data_f687b178f58796f7786760b90b90ecb9
#
_entry.id   f687b178f58796f7786760b90b90ecb9
#
_cell.length_a   1.000
_cell.length_b   1.000
_cell.length_c   1.000
_cell.angle_alpha   90.00
_cell.angle_beta   90.00
_cell.angle_gamma   90.00
#
_symmetry.space_group_name_H-M   'P 1'
#
loop_
_entity.id
_entity.type
_entity.pdbx_description
1 polymer ?
#
loop_
_entity_poly.entity_id
_entity_poly.type
_entity_poly.pdbx_seq_one_letter_code
_entity_poly.pdbx_strand_id
1 'polypeptide(L)'
;MNAIDWLLDAEPAIRWQAMRDLTEASPAAVAAERARVGLEGKGAEMLDLQQSDGAWRCSGKPVWLSTLFTMLFLRATGIDNTEPAVKSAMARLEAGLRWNNQDDRWELRPPETGGNTFFEGEVEPCINGGTLALGAYFGRPAESLARRLLSEQLDDGGWNCDAPTSARSSFHTTICVLEGLIAYERAIGTGLEVSQAIAAARRRGEEYL
;
A
#
# COMPACT_ATOMS: atom_id res chain seq x y z
N MET A 1 22.33 27.37 5.51
CA MET A 1 21.47 26.39 4.80
C MET A 1 20.10 26.49 5.45
N ASN A 2 19.05 26.81 4.71
CA ASN A 2 17.68 26.78 5.21
C ASN A 2 17.12 25.35 5.15
N ALA A 3 15.92 25.14 5.69
CA ALA A 3 15.32 23.80 5.72
C ALA A 3 15.03 23.22 4.31
N ILE A 4 14.66 24.07 3.35
CA ILE A 4 14.40 23.64 1.97
C ILE A 4 15.70 23.21 1.30
N ASP A 5 16.79 23.98 1.45
CA ASP A 5 18.11 23.61 0.90
C ASP A 5 18.56 22.25 1.43
N TRP A 6 18.33 21.99 2.74
CA TRP A 6 18.65 20.71 3.38
C TRP A 6 17.83 19.55 2.79
N LEU A 7 16.53 19.73 2.53
CA LEU A 7 15.68 18.72 1.89
C LEU A 7 16.09 18.47 0.43
N LEU A 8 16.53 19.53 -0.28
CA LEU A 8 16.99 19.41 -1.66
C LEU A 8 18.38 18.78 -1.79
N ASP A 9 19.17 18.76 -0.72
CA ASP A 9 20.46 18.04 -0.66
C ASP A 9 20.31 16.56 -0.24
N ALA A 10 19.10 16.13 0.12
CA ALA A 10 18.82 14.76 0.52
C ALA A 10 18.79 13.79 -0.68
N GLU A 11 18.58 12.50 -0.40
CA GLU A 11 18.43 11.45 -1.42
C GLU A 11 17.19 11.66 -2.33
N PRO A 12 17.11 11.01 -3.50
CA PRO A 12 16.02 11.21 -4.46
C PRO A 12 14.62 11.06 -3.87
N ALA A 13 14.43 10.11 -2.94
CA ALA A 13 13.14 9.85 -2.29
C ALA A 13 12.57 11.06 -1.52
N ILE A 14 13.44 11.91 -0.98
CA ILE A 14 13.07 13.14 -0.27
C ILE A 14 13.08 14.32 -1.24
N ARG A 15 14.11 14.43 -2.06
CA ARG A 15 14.35 15.57 -2.95
C ARG A 15 13.19 15.80 -3.91
N TRP A 16 12.69 14.76 -4.60
CA TRP A 16 11.62 14.96 -5.56
C TRP A 16 10.31 15.46 -4.90
N GLN A 17 10.04 15.04 -3.65
CA GLN A 17 8.89 15.52 -2.88
C GLN A 17 9.07 16.99 -2.47
N ALA A 18 10.27 17.36 -1.99
CA ALA A 18 10.60 18.74 -1.69
C ALA A 18 10.51 19.63 -2.94
N MET A 19 10.99 19.17 -4.09
CA MET A 19 10.86 19.88 -5.36
C MET A 19 9.40 20.08 -5.75
N ARG A 20 8.54 19.08 -5.59
CA ARG A 20 7.11 19.13 -5.93
C ARG A 20 6.34 20.09 -5.03
N ASP A 21 6.59 20.04 -3.72
CA ASP A 21 5.71 20.65 -2.73
C ASP A 21 6.22 22.00 -2.19
N LEU A 22 7.53 22.25 -2.29
CA LEU A 22 8.18 23.39 -1.62
C LEU A 22 8.97 24.31 -2.56
N THR A 23 8.97 24.02 -3.87
CA THR A 23 9.69 24.85 -4.86
C THR A 23 8.85 25.10 -6.10
N GLU A 24 9.36 25.99 -6.98
CA GLU A 24 8.79 26.26 -8.31
C GLU A 24 9.36 25.31 -9.39
N ALA A 25 9.82 24.10 -9.01
CA ALA A 25 10.37 23.15 -9.96
C ALA A 25 9.31 22.72 -10.99
N SER A 26 9.71 22.62 -12.24
CA SER A 26 8.81 22.17 -13.30
C SER A 26 8.38 20.72 -13.10
N PRO A 27 7.15 20.33 -13.54
CA PRO A 27 6.70 18.94 -13.47
C PRO A 27 7.68 17.95 -14.10
N ALA A 28 8.38 18.34 -15.17
CA ALA A 28 9.39 17.52 -15.82
C ALA A 28 10.62 17.29 -14.94
N ALA A 29 11.10 18.32 -14.24
CA ALA A 29 12.21 18.20 -13.31
C ALA A 29 11.84 17.31 -12.11
N VAL A 30 10.65 17.47 -11.57
CA VAL A 30 10.11 16.63 -10.48
C VAL A 30 10.01 15.17 -10.92
N ALA A 31 9.50 14.90 -12.13
CA ALA A 31 9.38 13.54 -12.66
C ALA A 31 10.77 12.90 -12.90
N ALA A 32 11.73 13.67 -13.42
CA ALA A 32 13.10 13.19 -13.63
C ALA A 32 13.78 12.81 -12.30
N GLU A 33 13.61 13.64 -11.27
CA GLU A 33 14.17 13.33 -9.94
C GLU A 33 13.47 12.12 -9.30
N ARG A 34 12.14 12.02 -9.43
CA ARG A 34 11.38 10.87 -8.95
C ARG A 34 11.82 9.56 -9.60
N ALA A 35 12.14 9.57 -10.90
CA ALA A 35 12.61 8.38 -11.61
C ALA A 35 13.93 7.82 -11.03
N ARG A 36 14.72 8.63 -10.33
CA ARG A 36 15.97 8.19 -9.67
C ARG A 36 15.72 7.37 -8.41
N VAL A 37 14.54 7.43 -7.80
CA VAL A 37 14.23 6.72 -6.53
C VAL A 37 14.47 5.22 -6.59
N GLY A 38 14.18 4.58 -7.74
CA GLY A 38 14.43 3.15 -7.94
C GLY A 38 15.87 2.79 -8.32
N LEU A 39 16.73 3.79 -8.56
CA LEU A 39 18.10 3.61 -9.04
C LEU A 39 19.14 4.02 -7.99
N GLU A 40 18.76 4.86 -7.03
CA GLU A 40 19.67 5.45 -6.04
C GLU A 40 18.99 5.55 -4.66
N GLY A 41 19.81 5.57 -3.61
CA GLY A 41 19.37 5.76 -2.23
C GLY A 41 18.55 4.60 -1.68
N LYS A 42 17.70 4.90 -0.71
CA LYS A 42 16.93 3.88 0.04
C LYS A 42 15.93 3.11 -0.82
N GLY A 43 15.37 3.72 -1.85
CA GLY A 43 14.47 3.03 -2.76
C GLY A 43 15.16 1.87 -3.50
N ALA A 44 16.31 2.13 -4.07
CA ALA A 44 17.14 1.12 -4.75
C ALA A 44 17.64 0.05 -3.75
N GLU A 45 18.16 0.45 -2.58
CA GLU A 45 18.59 -0.48 -1.53
C GLU A 45 17.47 -1.46 -1.14
N MET A 46 16.24 -0.96 -0.98
CA MET A 46 15.11 -1.83 -0.63
C MET A 46 14.76 -2.82 -1.75
N LEU A 47 14.83 -2.41 -3.02
CA LEU A 47 14.63 -3.33 -4.14
C LEU A 47 15.69 -4.44 -4.17
N ASP A 48 16.95 -4.09 -3.93
CA ASP A 48 18.07 -5.05 -3.92
C ASP A 48 17.98 -6.07 -2.78
N LEU A 49 17.35 -5.70 -1.66
CA LEU A 49 17.15 -6.58 -0.51
C LEU A 49 16.02 -7.61 -0.71
N GLN A 50 15.24 -7.52 -1.80
CA GLN A 50 14.18 -8.49 -2.06
C GLN A 50 14.76 -9.87 -2.33
N GLN A 51 14.25 -10.87 -1.64
CA GLN A 51 14.65 -12.26 -1.82
C GLN A 51 14.06 -12.87 -3.11
N SER A 52 14.62 -14.00 -3.56
CA SER A 52 14.17 -14.68 -4.78
C SER A 52 12.71 -15.16 -4.71
N ASP A 53 12.19 -15.41 -3.51
CA ASP A 53 10.78 -15.74 -3.24
C ASP A 53 9.84 -14.52 -3.21
N GLY A 54 10.34 -13.34 -3.50
CA GLY A 54 9.58 -12.09 -3.57
C GLY A 54 9.38 -11.37 -2.24
N ALA A 55 9.78 -11.96 -1.12
CA ALA A 55 9.60 -11.36 0.19
C ALA A 55 10.80 -10.52 0.63
N TRP A 56 10.59 -9.66 1.63
CA TRP A 56 11.63 -8.99 2.40
C TRP A 56 11.70 -9.58 3.81
N ARG A 57 12.91 -9.64 4.37
CA ARG A 57 13.15 -10.18 5.71
C ARG A 57 13.90 -9.21 6.58
N CYS A 58 13.39 -9.03 7.79
CA CYS A 58 14.08 -8.31 8.86
C CYS A 58 14.24 -9.25 10.06
N SER A 59 15.42 -9.24 10.69
CA SER A 59 15.69 -10.10 11.83
C SER A 59 14.68 -9.91 12.94
N GLY A 60 14.15 -11.02 13.47
CA GLY A 60 13.20 -11.02 14.58
C GLY A 60 11.78 -10.56 14.24
N LYS A 61 11.45 -10.41 12.95
CA LYS A 61 10.10 -10.05 12.49
C LYS A 61 9.50 -11.11 11.57
N PRO A 62 8.18 -11.32 11.59
CA PRO A 62 7.51 -12.14 10.59
C PRO A 62 7.79 -11.65 9.16
N VAL A 63 7.93 -12.58 8.22
CA VAL A 63 8.28 -12.28 6.82
C VAL A 63 7.23 -11.38 6.17
N TRP A 64 5.94 -11.67 6.38
CA TRP A 64 4.86 -10.87 5.82
C TRP A 64 4.87 -9.43 6.33
N LEU A 65 5.17 -9.23 7.62
CA LEU A 65 5.21 -7.91 8.24
C LEU A 65 6.37 -7.08 7.69
N SER A 66 7.56 -7.68 7.57
CA SER A 66 8.73 -7.04 6.95
C SER A 66 8.43 -6.66 5.51
N THR A 67 7.75 -7.55 4.77
CA THR A 67 7.34 -7.32 3.38
C THR A 67 6.33 -6.17 3.29
N LEU A 68 5.27 -6.17 4.12
CA LEU A 68 4.27 -5.10 4.15
C LEU A 68 4.91 -3.73 4.41
N PHE A 69 5.75 -3.62 5.44
CA PHE A 69 6.40 -2.35 5.76
C PHE A 69 7.38 -1.89 4.68
N THR A 70 8.11 -2.81 4.04
CA THR A 70 8.98 -2.43 2.91
C THR A 70 8.15 -1.91 1.74
N MET A 71 7.02 -2.54 1.44
CA MET A 71 6.10 -2.08 0.39
C MET A 71 5.51 -0.70 0.70
N LEU A 72 5.09 -0.46 1.95
CA LEU A 72 4.62 0.86 2.40
C LEU A 72 5.72 1.91 2.28
N PHE A 73 6.96 1.55 2.66
CA PHE A 73 8.11 2.43 2.50
C PHE A 73 8.38 2.76 1.02
N LEU A 74 8.43 1.77 0.12
CA LEU A 74 8.62 1.97 -1.32
C LEU A 74 7.53 2.88 -1.91
N ARG A 75 6.28 2.70 -1.51
CA ARG A 75 5.19 3.62 -1.88
C ARG A 75 5.44 5.03 -1.35
N ALA A 76 5.84 5.18 -0.09
CA ALA A 76 6.09 6.49 0.54
C ALA A 76 7.28 7.23 -0.10
N THR A 77 8.30 6.51 -0.56
CA THR A 77 9.41 7.11 -1.33
C THR A 77 8.98 7.59 -2.72
N GLY A 78 7.80 7.16 -3.17
CA GLY A 78 7.28 7.51 -4.49
C GLY A 78 7.93 6.76 -5.64
N ILE A 79 8.49 5.56 -5.39
CA ILE A 79 9.13 4.75 -6.43
C ILE A 79 8.24 4.60 -7.67
N ASP A 80 8.80 4.67 -8.85
CA ASP A 80 8.03 4.55 -10.08
C ASP A 80 7.54 3.11 -10.28
N ASN A 81 6.22 2.92 -10.24
CA ASN A 81 5.58 1.63 -10.41
C ASN A 81 5.63 1.09 -11.86
N THR A 82 6.08 1.88 -12.81
CA THR A 82 6.24 1.47 -14.21
C THR A 82 7.62 0.87 -14.48
N GLU A 83 8.59 1.07 -13.59
CA GLU A 83 9.93 0.54 -13.72
C GLU A 83 9.95 -1.00 -13.78
N PRO A 84 10.72 -1.61 -14.70
CA PRO A 84 10.79 -3.07 -14.85
C PRO A 84 11.20 -3.79 -13.57
N ALA A 85 12.13 -3.24 -12.79
CA ALA A 85 12.58 -3.82 -11.53
C ALA A 85 11.43 -3.87 -10.50
N VAL A 86 10.63 -2.82 -10.41
CA VAL A 86 9.46 -2.75 -9.51
C VAL A 86 8.39 -3.74 -9.95
N LYS A 87 8.07 -3.79 -11.23
CA LYS A 87 7.10 -4.78 -11.78
C LYS A 87 7.54 -6.22 -11.50
N SER A 88 8.83 -6.51 -11.69
CA SER A 88 9.40 -7.82 -11.39
C SER A 88 9.32 -8.14 -9.89
N ALA A 89 9.59 -7.16 -9.03
CA ALA A 89 9.48 -7.31 -7.58
C ALA A 89 8.05 -7.65 -7.16
N MET A 90 7.05 -6.96 -7.72
CA MET A 90 5.64 -7.23 -7.44
C MET A 90 5.20 -8.61 -7.93
N ALA A 91 5.63 -9.02 -9.11
CA ALA A 91 5.32 -10.36 -9.63
C ALA A 91 5.90 -11.48 -8.75
N ARG A 92 7.12 -11.31 -8.24
CA ARG A 92 7.72 -12.26 -7.30
C ARG A 92 6.95 -12.34 -5.98
N LEU A 93 6.52 -11.18 -5.46
CA LEU A 93 5.72 -11.12 -4.24
C LEU A 93 4.39 -11.87 -4.39
N GLU A 94 3.67 -11.64 -5.47
CA GLU A 94 2.40 -12.32 -5.76
C GLU A 94 2.58 -13.84 -5.96
N ALA A 95 3.71 -14.26 -6.50
CA ALA A 95 4.00 -15.67 -6.68
C ALA A 95 4.35 -16.40 -5.37
N GLY A 96 4.96 -15.70 -4.41
CA GLY A 96 5.56 -16.31 -3.23
C GLY A 96 4.74 -16.16 -1.94
N LEU A 97 4.32 -14.96 -1.59
CA LEU A 97 3.66 -14.70 -0.30
C LEU A 97 2.13 -14.81 -0.42
N ARG A 98 1.54 -15.74 0.33
CA ARG A 98 0.10 -16.00 0.30
C ARG A 98 -0.49 -16.07 1.70
N TRP A 99 -1.72 -15.61 1.82
CA TRP A 99 -2.52 -15.81 3.01
C TRP A 99 -3.11 -17.22 3.01
N ASN A 100 -2.86 -17.95 4.09
CA ASN A 100 -3.43 -19.27 4.29
C ASN A 100 -4.76 -19.16 5.02
N ASN A 101 -5.88 -19.33 4.31
CA ASN A 101 -7.23 -19.22 4.86
C ASN A 101 -7.60 -20.32 5.90
N GLN A 102 -6.81 -21.40 5.99
CA GLN A 102 -7.05 -22.47 6.95
C GLN A 102 -6.40 -22.19 8.31
N ASP A 103 -5.21 -21.59 8.29
CA ASP A 103 -4.39 -21.35 9.47
C ASP A 103 -4.35 -19.86 9.87
N ASP A 104 -5.09 -19.00 9.16
CA ASP A 104 -5.14 -17.56 9.34
C ASP A 104 -3.76 -16.90 9.47
N ARG A 105 -2.87 -17.20 8.51
CA ARG A 105 -1.50 -16.67 8.52
C ARG A 105 -0.91 -16.50 7.13
N TRP A 106 0.03 -15.57 7.00
CA TRP A 106 0.85 -15.44 5.81
C TRP A 106 1.94 -16.51 5.75
N GLU A 107 2.08 -17.14 4.60
CA GLU A 107 3.08 -18.16 4.32
C GLU A 107 3.74 -17.93 2.97
N LEU A 108 5.01 -18.36 2.85
CA LEU A 108 5.66 -18.48 1.55
C LEU A 108 5.26 -19.84 0.96
N ARG A 109 4.41 -19.81 -0.04
CA ARG A 109 3.82 -21.01 -0.65
C ARG A 109 3.83 -20.93 -2.17
N PRO A 110 4.03 -22.05 -2.87
CA PRO A 110 3.84 -22.09 -4.31
C PRO A 110 2.40 -21.74 -4.73
N PRO A 111 2.20 -21.09 -5.89
CA PRO A 111 0.87 -20.67 -6.35
C PRO A 111 -0.19 -21.77 -6.37
N GLU A 112 0.20 -22.99 -6.69
CA GLU A 112 -0.68 -24.16 -6.76
C GLU A 112 -1.28 -24.59 -5.42
N THR A 113 -0.77 -24.09 -4.30
CA THR A 113 -1.28 -24.43 -2.97
C THR A 113 -2.52 -23.62 -2.56
N GLY A 114 -2.95 -22.67 -3.40
CA GLY A 114 -4.09 -21.79 -3.13
C GLY A 114 -3.82 -20.71 -2.08
N GLY A 115 -4.88 -20.14 -1.53
CA GLY A 115 -4.83 -18.97 -0.64
C GLY A 115 -4.83 -17.66 -1.39
N ASN A 116 -5.03 -16.55 -0.67
CA ASN A 116 -5.04 -15.22 -1.27
C ASN A 116 -3.62 -14.77 -1.62
N THR A 117 -3.45 -14.11 -2.75
CA THR A 117 -2.21 -13.39 -3.05
C THR A 117 -2.05 -12.20 -2.11
N PHE A 118 -0.84 -11.64 -2.03
CA PHE A 118 -0.58 -10.48 -1.16
C PHE A 118 -1.59 -9.35 -1.37
N PHE A 119 -1.93 -9.03 -2.62
CA PHE A 119 -2.84 -7.92 -2.92
C PHE A 119 -4.35 -8.27 -2.79
N GLU A 120 -4.69 -9.53 -2.57
CA GLU A 120 -6.06 -9.96 -2.22
C GLU A 120 -6.34 -9.89 -0.72
N GLY A 121 -5.31 -9.61 0.08
CA GLY A 121 -5.43 -9.32 1.51
C GLY A 121 -5.65 -10.53 2.40
N GLU A 122 -6.02 -10.25 3.63
CA GLU A 122 -6.14 -11.19 4.74
C GLU A 122 -7.38 -10.86 5.60
N VAL A 123 -7.41 -11.14 6.90
CA VAL A 123 -8.60 -10.99 7.73
C VAL A 123 -8.78 -9.61 8.38
N GLU A 124 -7.69 -8.86 8.64
CA GLU A 124 -7.75 -7.60 9.38
C GLU A 124 -8.00 -6.38 8.47
N PRO A 125 -9.08 -5.60 8.70
CA PRO A 125 -9.38 -4.43 7.87
C PRO A 125 -8.26 -3.38 7.80
N CYS A 126 -7.47 -3.18 8.86
CA CYS A 126 -6.37 -2.21 8.83
C CYS A 126 -5.24 -2.63 7.88
N ILE A 127 -4.89 -3.92 7.87
CA ILE A 127 -3.90 -4.50 6.95
C ILE A 127 -4.46 -4.47 5.53
N ASN A 128 -5.72 -4.85 5.37
CA ASN A 128 -6.42 -4.82 4.08
C ASN A 128 -6.52 -3.42 3.48
N GLY A 129 -6.72 -2.38 4.28
CA GLY A 129 -6.66 -0.98 3.83
C GLY A 129 -5.30 -0.62 3.26
N GLY A 130 -4.22 -0.95 3.98
CA GLY A 130 -2.85 -0.76 3.51
C GLY A 130 -2.55 -1.56 2.24
N THR A 131 -2.97 -2.82 2.20
CA THR A 131 -2.81 -3.72 1.05
C THR A 131 -3.56 -3.21 -0.19
N LEU A 132 -4.79 -2.71 -0.02
CA LEU A 132 -5.56 -2.09 -1.10
C LEU A 132 -4.87 -0.85 -1.67
N ALA A 133 -4.32 0.01 -0.79
CA ALA A 133 -3.55 1.18 -1.21
C ALA A 133 -2.28 0.80 -1.97
N LEU A 134 -1.58 -0.26 -1.52
CA LEU A 134 -0.40 -0.79 -2.21
C LEU A 134 -0.77 -1.39 -3.56
N GLY A 135 -1.84 -2.18 -3.63
CA GLY A 135 -2.33 -2.74 -4.89
C GLY A 135 -2.68 -1.67 -5.90
N ALA A 136 -3.39 -0.62 -5.48
CA ALA A 136 -3.70 0.53 -6.31
C ALA A 136 -2.43 1.23 -6.82
N TYR A 137 -1.46 1.46 -5.94
CA TYR A 137 -0.20 2.13 -6.29
C TYR A 137 0.65 1.31 -7.27
N PHE A 138 0.78 0.00 -7.04
CA PHE A 138 1.63 -0.88 -7.84
C PHE A 138 0.92 -1.50 -9.06
N GLY A 139 -0.27 -1.00 -9.42
CA GLY A 139 -1.00 -1.47 -10.60
C GLY A 139 -1.64 -2.86 -10.42
N ARG A 140 -2.02 -3.19 -9.20
CA ARG A 140 -2.72 -4.43 -8.80
C ARG A 140 -4.00 -4.11 -8.02
N PRO A 141 -4.92 -3.28 -8.55
CA PRO A 141 -6.13 -2.92 -7.84
C PRO A 141 -7.04 -4.15 -7.66
N ALA A 142 -7.35 -4.51 -6.40
CA ALA A 142 -8.18 -5.66 -6.05
C ALA A 142 -9.61 -5.24 -5.70
N GLU A 143 -10.56 -5.41 -6.63
CA GLU A 143 -11.97 -5.08 -6.40
C GLU A 143 -12.59 -5.95 -5.29
N SER A 144 -12.22 -7.24 -5.23
CA SER A 144 -12.67 -8.15 -4.18
C SER A 144 -12.32 -7.65 -2.79
N LEU A 145 -11.11 -7.13 -2.61
CA LEU A 145 -10.65 -6.55 -1.34
C LEU A 145 -11.39 -5.25 -1.00
N ALA A 146 -11.62 -4.38 -2.00
CA ALA A 146 -12.41 -3.18 -1.80
C ALA A 146 -13.85 -3.51 -1.37
N ARG A 147 -14.52 -4.45 -2.06
CA ARG A 147 -15.88 -4.91 -1.70
C ARG A 147 -15.94 -5.55 -0.31
N ARG A 148 -14.92 -6.30 0.08
CA ARG A 148 -14.80 -6.85 1.41
C ARG A 148 -14.76 -5.73 2.46
N LEU A 149 -13.89 -4.74 2.32
CA LEU A 149 -13.82 -3.61 3.24
C LEU A 149 -15.15 -2.84 3.34
N LEU A 150 -15.89 -2.70 2.21
CA LEU A 150 -17.22 -2.12 2.24
C LEU A 150 -18.21 -2.93 3.08
N SER A 151 -18.14 -4.28 3.04
CA SER A 151 -19.00 -5.15 3.82
C SER A 151 -18.64 -5.23 5.31
N GLU A 152 -17.44 -4.86 5.68
CA GLU A 152 -16.91 -4.86 7.05
C GLU A 152 -17.12 -3.52 7.79
N GLN A 153 -17.71 -2.51 7.13
CA GLN A 153 -17.98 -1.22 7.76
C GLN A 153 -19.03 -1.35 8.87
N LEU A 154 -18.71 -0.86 10.06
CA LEU A 154 -19.57 -0.91 11.23
C LEU A 154 -20.69 0.15 11.18
N ASP A 155 -21.71 -0.01 12.02
CA ASP A 155 -22.88 0.87 12.07
C ASP A 155 -22.53 2.33 12.43
N ASP A 156 -21.48 2.53 13.22
CA ASP A 156 -20.98 3.85 13.60
C ASP A 156 -20.16 4.54 12.49
N GLY A 157 -19.99 3.89 11.35
CA GLY A 157 -19.40 4.45 10.15
C GLY A 157 -17.93 4.12 9.90
N GLY A 158 -17.21 3.56 10.87
CA GLY A 158 -15.80 3.20 10.71
C GLY A 158 -15.55 1.69 10.61
N TRP A 159 -14.34 1.25 10.97
CA TRP A 159 -13.88 -0.14 10.95
C TRP A 159 -13.10 -0.49 12.22
N ASN A 160 -13.06 -1.78 12.54
CA ASN A 160 -12.26 -2.31 13.65
C ASN A 160 -11.72 -3.70 13.35
N CYS A 161 -10.43 -3.94 13.56
CA CYS A 161 -9.80 -5.27 13.43
C CYS A 161 -10.30 -6.28 14.47
N ASP A 162 -10.89 -5.82 15.59
CA ASP A 162 -11.49 -6.67 16.62
C ASP A 162 -13.00 -6.96 16.37
N ALA A 163 -13.52 -6.64 15.19
CA ALA A 163 -14.88 -7.01 14.81
C ALA A 163 -14.95 -8.51 14.45
N PRO A 164 -16.06 -9.23 14.75
CA PRO A 164 -17.32 -8.71 15.31
C PRO A 164 -17.35 -8.61 16.84
N THR A 165 -16.29 -8.97 17.56
CA THR A 165 -16.23 -8.91 19.03
C THR A 165 -16.45 -7.48 19.52
N SER A 166 -15.83 -6.48 18.87
CA SER A 166 -16.13 -5.07 19.07
C SER A 166 -17.13 -4.57 18.02
N ALA A 167 -18.21 -3.93 18.50
CA ALA A 167 -19.18 -3.23 17.64
C ALA A 167 -18.84 -1.73 17.45
N ARG A 168 -17.69 -1.28 17.98
CA ARG A 168 -17.23 0.10 17.87
C ARG A 168 -16.02 0.18 16.96
N SER A 169 -16.01 1.18 16.11
CA SER A 169 -14.88 1.45 15.23
C SER A 169 -13.62 1.88 15.99
N SER A 170 -12.48 1.69 15.36
CA SER A 170 -11.16 2.14 15.80
C SER A 170 -10.67 3.26 14.87
N PHE A 171 -10.19 4.37 15.43
CA PHE A 171 -9.58 5.46 14.64
C PHE A 171 -8.46 4.94 13.73
N HIS A 172 -7.55 4.12 14.28
CA HIS A 172 -6.44 3.57 13.51
C HIS A 172 -6.93 2.71 12.33
N THR A 173 -7.84 1.76 12.58
CA THR A 173 -8.36 0.88 11.51
C THR A 173 -9.11 1.70 10.45
N THR A 174 -9.94 2.64 10.90
CA THR A 174 -10.73 3.51 10.01
C THR A 174 -9.81 4.33 9.09
N ILE A 175 -8.76 4.96 9.62
CA ILE A 175 -7.80 5.72 8.80
C ILE A 175 -7.14 4.82 7.76
N CYS A 176 -6.66 3.64 8.15
CA CYS A 176 -6.03 2.69 7.21
C CYS A 176 -6.97 2.29 6.07
N VAL A 177 -8.25 2.00 6.39
CA VAL A 177 -9.25 1.64 5.38
C VAL A 177 -9.59 2.82 4.47
N LEU A 178 -9.78 4.02 5.01
CA LEU A 178 -10.04 5.22 4.23
C LEU A 178 -8.90 5.52 3.24
N GLU A 179 -7.64 5.43 3.68
CA GLU A 179 -6.49 5.58 2.79
C GLU A 179 -6.50 4.54 1.65
N GLY A 180 -6.83 3.30 1.96
CA GLY A 180 -6.97 2.22 0.98
C GLY A 180 -8.05 2.50 -0.06
N LEU A 181 -9.25 2.86 0.40
CA LEU A 181 -10.40 3.17 -0.46
C LEU A 181 -10.14 4.40 -1.34
N ILE A 182 -9.50 5.46 -0.80
CA ILE A 182 -9.10 6.65 -1.56
C ILE A 182 -8.10 6.29 -2.66
N ALA A 183 -7.08 5.51 -2.33
CA ALA A 183 -6.08 5.09 -3.29
C ALA A 183 -6.68 4.23 -4.41
N TYR A 184 -7.55 3.30 -4.04
CA TYR A 184 -8.24 2.42 -4.98
C TYR A 184 -9.17 3.21 -5.92
N GLU A 185 -10.01 4.10 -5.38
CA GLU A 185 -10.91 4.94 -6.18
C GLU A 185 -10.15 5.79 -7.21
N ARG A 186 -8.99 6.35 -6.81
CA ARG A 186 -8.12 7.10 -7.73
C ARG A 186 -7.54 6.23 -8.86
N ALA A 187 -7.23 4.98 -8.56
CA ALA A 187 -6.64 4.06 -9.53
C ALA A 187 -7.66 3.54 -10.56
N ILE A 188 -8.91 3.26 -10.15
CA ILE A 188 -9.95 2.73 -11.05
C ILE A 188 -10.73 3.84 -11.78
N GLY A 189 -10.65 5.09 -11.30
CA GLY A 189 -11.45 6.21 -11.82
C GLY A 189 -12.91 6.19 -11.35
N THR A 190 -13.64 7.19 -11.81
CA THR A 190 -15.07 7.35 -11.50
C THR A 190 -15.95 6.71 -12.59
N GLY A 191 -17.12 6.19 -12.19
CA GLY A 191 -18.12 5.66 -13.14
C GLY A 191 -18.42 4.17 -12.99
N LEU A 192 -17.69 3.46 -12.16
CA LEU A 192 -18.02 2.08 -11.78
C LEU A 192 -19.03 2.07 -10.63
N GLU A 193 -19.88 1.06 -10.55
CA GLU A 193 -20.85 0.89 -9.47
C GLU A 193 -20.17 0.89 -8.11
N VAL A 194 -19.02 0.23 -8.00
CA VAL A 194 -18.22 0.17 -6.76
C VAL A 194 -17.74 1.56 -6.31
N SER A 195 -17.50 2.50 -7.23
CA SER A 195 -17.05 3.86 -6.89
C SER A 195 -18.09 4.63 -6.07
N GLN A 196 -19.37 4.45 -6.34
CA GLN A 196 -20.46 5.08 -5.57
C GLN A 196 -20.52 4.52 -4.15
N ALA A 197 -20.41 3.20 -4.01
CA ALA A 197 -20.37 2.54 -2.71
C ALA A 197 -19.15 2.98 -1.89
N ILE A 198 -17.98 3.09 -2.51
CA ILE A 198 -16.76 3.59 -1.88
C ILE A 198 -16.95 5.03 -1.39
N ALA A 199 -17.47 5.91 -2.22
CA ALA A 199 -17.69 7.31 -1.86
C ALA A 199 -18.68 7.45 -0.68
N ALA A 200 -19.72 6.60 -0.61
CA ALA A 200 -20.65 6.57 0.50
C ALA A 200 -20.00 6.05 1.80
N ALA A 201 -19.24 4.97 1.71
CA ALA A 201 -18.55 4.40 2.86
C ALA A 201 -17.47 5.36 3.41
N ARG A 202 -16.73 6.03 2.51
CA ARG A 202 -15.74 7.04 2.92
C ARG A 202 -16.38 8.19 3.68
N ARG A 203 -17.48 8.76 3.21
CA ARG A 203 -18.17 9.84 3.93
C ARG A 203 -18.54 9.42 5.35
N ARG A 204 -19.10 8.21 5.53
CA ARG A 204 -19.44 7.71 6.87
C ARG A 204 -18.19 7.53 7.75
N GLY A 205 -17.09 7.02 7.17
CA GLY A 205 -15.83 6.87 7.89
C GLY A 205 -15.16 8.20 8.25
N GLU A 206 -15.27 9.20 7.38
CA GLU A 206 -14.80 10.58 7.63
C GLU A 206 -15.64 11.27 8.71
N GLU A 207 -16.95 11.02 8.75
CA GLU A 207 -17.87 11.53 9.80
C GLU A 207 -17.62 10.88 11.17
N TYR A 208 -17.11 9.63 11.19
CA TYR A 208 -16.72 8.92 12.41
C TYR A 208 -15.45 9.53 13.05
N LEU A 209 -14.50 10.04 12.26
CA LEU A 209 -13.22 10.62 12.74
C LEU A 209 -13.37 12.02 13.31
#